data_a6375488b6c493d484e837538da4d9ba
#
_entry.id   a6375488b6c493d484e837538da4d9ba
#
_cell.length_a   1.000
_cell.length_b   1.000
_cell.length_c   1.000
_cell.angle_alpha   90.00
_cell.angle_beta   90.00
_cell.angle_gamma   90.00
#
_symmetry.space_group_name_H-M   'P 1'
#
loop_
_entity.id
_entity.type
_entity.pdbx_description
1 polymer ?
#
loop_
_entity_poly.entity_id
_entity_poly.type
_entity_poly.pdbx_seq_one_letter_code
_entity_poly.pdbx_strand_id
1 'polypeptide(L)'
;KCSDCNEISSLNESCPNCQSTKLSFTTLTCNDCIKSTKDEVVKLKQILTDDLGIDQQNIKIFFSGNEGFHIYVSKSEYDDVGSKERAEIADYIMFRGSIPETFGFRKFNMNKSSLPKFEDDGWGGRLAKHLYGTKSNRPKILQEVLSGGYTLFQKRLEDFRDSIGIKID
;
A
#
# COMPACT_ATOMS: atom_id res chain seq x y z
N LYS A 1 7.51 -7.58 30.83
CA LYS A 1 7.02 -7.44 32.20
C LYS A 1 6.68 -8.82 32.76
N CYS A 2 7.09 -9.15 33.97
CA CYS A 2 6.70 -10.39 34.66
C CYS A 2 5.29 -10.27 35.24
N SER A 3 4.44 -11.29 35.02
CA SER A 3 3.08 -11.33 35.55
C SER A 3 3.02 -11.63 37.04
N ASP A 4 4.05 -12.30 37.59
CA ASP A 4 4.04 -12.72 39.00
C ASP A 4 4.64 -11.69 39.95
N CYS A 5 5.69 -10.92 39.53
CA CYS A 5 6.34 -9.93 40.40
C CYS A 5 6.37 -8.52 39.84
N ASN A 6 5.80 -8.29 38.67
CA ASN A 6 5.78 -7.00 37.93
C ASN A 6 7.14 -6.45 37.53
N GLU A 7 8.24 -7.22 37.68
CA GLU A 7 9.57 -6.81 37.21
C GLU A 7 9.56 -6.52 35.73
N ILE A 8 10.26 -5.45 35.33
CA ILE A 8 10.46 -5.06 33.93
C ILE A 8 11.94 -5.28 33.63
N SER A 9 12.22 -6.19 32.72
CA SER A 9 13.58 -6.51 32.29
C SER A 9 13.69 -6.58 30.78
N SER A 10 14.91 -6.61 30.26
CA SER A 10 15.18 -6.92 28.86
C SER A 10 14.72 -8.35 28.50
N LEU A 11 14.73 -8.68 27.22
CA LEU A 11 14.32 -9.99 26.69
C LEU A 11 15.11 -11.14 27.36
N ASN A 12 14.45 -11.88 28.24
CA ASN A 12 14.95 -13.07 28.92
C ASN A 12 13.90 -14.17 28.81
N GLU A 13 14.32 -15.43 28.88
CA GLU A 13 13.42 -16.58 28.87
C GLU A 13 12.68 -16.73 30.21
N SER A 14 13.23 -16.18 31.28
CA SER A 14 12.63 -16.15 32.63
C SER A 14 12.89 -14.82 33.33
N CYS A 15 12.03 -14.50 34.29
CA CYS A 15 12.15 -13.29 35.08
C CYS A 15 13.46 -13.31 35.92
N PRO A 16 14.34 -12.31 35.86
CA PRO A 16 15.58 -12.29 36.66
C PRO A 16 15.33 -12.15 38.15
N ASN A 17 14.17 -11.68 38.57
CA ASN A 17 13.84 -11.48 39.98
C ASN A 17 13.16 -12.71 40.61
N CYS A 18 12.18 -13.33 39.93
CA CYS A 18 11.43 -14.45 40.53
C CYS A 18 11.48 -15.75 39.71
N GLN A 19 12.30 -15.79 38.65
CA GLN A 19 12.50 -16.93 37.75
C GLN A 19 11.23 -17.46 37.07
N SER A 20 10.13 -16.73 37.17
CA SER A 20 8.87 -17.06 36.46
C SER A 20 9.03 -17.00 34.95
N THR A 21 8.41 -17.93 34.24
CA THR A 21 8.30 -17.94 32.78
C THR A 21 7.08 -17.19 32.25
N LYS A 22 6.21 -16.68 33.15
CA LYS A 22 5.02 -15.91 32.80
C LYS A 22 5.41 -14.46 32.47
N LEU A 23 5.96 -14.26 31.29
CA LEU A 23 6.42 -12.96 30.80
C LEU A 23 5.47 -12.41 29.74
N SER A 24 5.04 -11.17 29.91
CA SER A 24 4.41 -10.39 28.84
C SER A 24 5.46 -9.51 28.16
N PHE A 25 5.55 -9.61 26.86
CA PHE A 25 6.46 -8.82 26.05
C PHE A 25 5.71 -7.63 25.46
N THR A 26 6.29 -6.44 25.61
CA THR A 26 5.85 -5.25 24.88
C THR A 26 6.98 -4.90 23.94
N THR A 27 6.72 -5.00 22.65
CA THR A 27 7.65 -4.50 21.64
C THR A 27 7.51 -2.98 21.58
N LEU A 28 8.60 -2.27 21.78
CA LEU A 28 8.64 -0.84 21.48
C LEU A 28 8.77 -0.70 19.96
N THR A 29 7.93 0.11 19.38
CA THR A 29 8.01 0.44 17.94
C THR A 29 9.36 1.11 17.68
N CYS A 30 10.18 0.51 16.82
CA CYS A 30 11.47 1.08 16.47
C CYS A 30 11.29 2.27 15.49
N ASN A 31 12.28 3.17 15.45
CA ASN A 31 12.25 4.33 14.56
C ASN A 31 12.10 3.94 13.08
N ASP A 32 12.71 2.84 12.66
CA ASP A 32 12.62 2.37 11.26
C ASP A 32 11.22 1.84 10.94
N CYS A 33 10.55 1.19 11.90
CA CYS A 33 9.16 0.75 11.74
C CYS A 33 8.21 1.95 11.61
N ILE A 34 8.37 2.97 12.47
CA ILE A 34 7.58 4.20 12.39
C ILE A 34 7.82 4.91 11.05
N LYS A 35 9.08 4.99 10.61
CA LYS A 35 9.44 5.60 9.33
C LYS A 35 8.80 4.86 8.15
N SER A 36 8.91 3.54 8.12
CA SER A 36 8.29 2.71 7.07
C SER A 36 6.78 2.90 7.02
N THR A 37 6.11 2.85 8.18
CA THR A 37 4.66 3.09 8.25
C THR A 37 4.29 4.52 7.82
N LYS A 38 5.11 5.51 8.16
CA LYS A 38 4.91 6.89 7.70
C LYS A 38 4.99 7.02 6.18
N ASP A 39 5.91 6.30 5.55
CA ASP A 39 6.04 6.29 4.08
C ASP A 39 4.77 5.72 3.43
N GLU A 40 4.16 4.69 4.01
CA GLU A 40 2.86 4.15 3.56
C GLU A 40 1.71 5.15 3.75
N VAL A 41 1.69 5.86 4.87
CA VAL A 41 0.71 6.93 5.11
C VAL A 41 0.81 8.05 4.08
N VAL A 42 2.03 8.42 3.67
CA VAL A 42 2.24 9.43 2.62
C VAL A 42 1.69 8.95 1.28
N LYS A 43 1.93 7.69 0.90
CA LYS A 43 1.36 7.09 -0.33
C LYS A 43 -0.17 7.08 -0.28
N LEU A 44 -0.75 6.65 0.84
CA LEU A 44 -2.20 6.65 1.02
C LEU A 44 -2.78 8.06 0.92
N LYS A 45 -2.15 9.04 1.57
CA LYS A 45 -2.58 10.44 1.46
C LYS A 45 -2.59 10.91 0.00
N GLN A 46 -1.57 10.57 -0.78
CA GLN A 46 -1.50 10.91 -2.20
C GLN A 46 -2.66 10.27 -3.00
N ILE A 47 -3.00 9.03 -2.74
CA ILE A 47 -4.15 8.38 -3.40
C ILE A 47 -5.46 9.09 -3.03
N LEU A 48 -5.64 9.43 -1.75
CA LEU A 48 -6.84 10.13 -1.29
C LEU A 48 -6.98 11.51 -1.95
N THR A 49 -5.88 12.25 -2.10
CA THR A 49 -5.92 13.59 -2.71
C THR A 49 -5.97 13.56 -4.24
N ASP A 50 -5.12 12.76 -4.86
CA ASP A 50 -4.89 12.84 -6.31
C ASP A 50 -5.92 12.01 -7.08
N ASP A 51 -6.33 10.86 -6.53
CA ASP A 51 -7.25 9.95 -7.23
C ASP A 51 -8.70 10.14 -6.79
N LEU A 52 -8.93 10.36 -5.48
CA LEU A 52 -10.27 10.50 -4.92
C LEU A 52 -10.69 11.96 -4.72
N GLY A 53 -9.83 12.93 -5.05
CA GLY A 53 -10.15 14.35 -5.01
C GLY A 53 -10.39 14.91 -3.60
N ILE A 54 -9.99 14.21 -2.55
CA ILE A 54 -10.25 14.64 -1.17
C ILE A 54 -9.32 15.81 -0.83
N ASP A 55 -9.90 16.93 -0.39
CA ASP A 55 -9.12 18.09 0.04
C ASP A 55 -8.19 17.72 1.22
N GLN A 56 -6.94 18.13 1.14
CA GLN A 56 -5.92 17.84 2.16
C GLN A 56 -6.32 18.33 3.57
N GLN A 57 -7.06 19.43 3.68
CA GLN A 57 -7.56 19.97 4.96
C GLN A 57 -8.59 19.06 5.61
N ASN A 58 -9.24 18.19 4.86
CA ASN A 58 -10.22 17.22 5.32
C ASN A 58 -9.59 15.88 5.72
N ILE A 59 -8.28 15.71 5.54
CA ILE A 59 -7.52 14.52 5.93
C ILE A 59 -6.75 14.83 7.20
N LYS A 60 -7.06 14.12 8.28
CA LYS A 60 -6.35 14.20 9.56
C LYS A 60 -5.63 12.91 9.84
N ILE A 61 -4.35 12.99 10.22
CA ILE A 61 -3.50 11.84 10.47
C ILE A 61 -2.98 11.93 11.90
N PHE A 62 -3.20 10.86 12.67
CA PHE A 62 -2.77 10.76 14.06
C PHE A 62 -1.94 9.50 14.25
N PHE A 63 -0.84 9.62 14.96
CA PHE A 63 -0.08 8.45 15.38
C PHE A 63 -0.86 7.70 16.46
N SER A 64 -0.97 6.37 16.34
CA SER A 64 -1.74 5.54 17.28
C SER A 64 -1.08 5.41 18.66
N GLY A 65 0.18 5.80 18.77
CA GLY A 65 0.98 5.65 20.00
C GLY A 65 1.65 4.29 20.13
N ASN A 66 1.42 3.37 19.20
CA ASN A 66 2.03 2.03 19.20
C ASN A 66 2.65 1.71 17.83
N GLU A 67 1.90 1.16 16.88
CA GLU A 67 2.47 0.57 15.65
C GLU A 67 2.00 1.23 14.37
N GLY A 68 1.09 2.20 14.44
CA GLY A 68 0.46 2.71 13.23
C GLY A 68 -0.06 4.13 13.32
N PHE A 69 -0.87 4.49 12.33
CA PHE A 69 -1.52 5.78 12.21
C PHE A 69 -3.01 5.60 11.96
N HIS A 70 -3.80 6.47 12.57
CA HIS A 70 -5.21 6.63 12.23
C HIS A 70 -5.37 7.76 11.23
N ILE A 71 -6.10 7.51 10.17
CA ILE A 71 -6.39 8.48 9.13
C ILE A 71 -7.90 8.72 9.12
N TYR A 72 -8.28 9.96 9.37
CA TYR A 72 -9.66 10.39 9.35
C TYR A 72 -9.89 11.28 8.13
N VAL A 73 -10.90 10.94 7.37
CA VAL A 73 -11.43 11.75 6.26
C VAL A 73 -12.78 12.28 6.69
N SER A 74 -13.02 13.56 6.48
CA SER A 74 -14.29 14.20 6.83
C SER A 74 -14.64 15.27 5.82
N LYS A 75 -15.93 15.63 5.72
CA LYS A 75 -16.44 16.64 4.79
C LYS A 75 -16.07 16.34 3.34
N SER A 76 -16.17 15.06 2.96
CA SER A 76 -15.95 14.59 1.61
C SER A 76 -17.26 14.06 1.02
N GLU A 77 -17.31 13.92 -0.29
CA GLU A 77 -18.41 13.27 -1.00
C GLU A 77 -18.58 11.77 -0.66
N TYR A 78 -17.59 11.21 0.06
CA TYR A 78 -17.58 9.81 0.50
C TYR A 78 -18.11 9.61 1.94
N ASP A 79 -18.56 10.66 2.62
CA ASP A 79 -19.00 10.55 4.02
C ASP A 79 -20.26 9.66 4.16
N ASP A 80 -21.16 9.73 3.18
CA ASP A 80 -22.44 9.01 3.19
C ASP A 80 -22.44 7.69 2.40
N VAL A 81 -21.28 7.22 1.92
CA VAL A 81 -21.21 5.97 1.15
C VAL A 81 -21.46 4.75 2.04
N GLY A 82 -22.14 3.75 1.45
CA GLY A 82 -22.47 2.51 2.14
C GLY A 82 -21.27 1.56 2.33
N SER A 83 -21.52 0.43 2.98
CA SER A 83 -20.46 -0.54 3.28
C SER A 83 -19.85 -1.15 2.02
N LYS A 84 -20.63 -1.31 0.96
CA LYS A 84 -20.16 -1.87 -0.32
C LYS A 84 -19.21 -0.91 -1.02
N GLU A 85 -19.60 0.35 -1.12
CA GLU A 85 -18.80 1.40 -1.73
C GLU A 85 -17.50 1.64 -0.96
N ARG A 86 -17.55 1.57 0.38
CA ARG A 86 -16.34 1.64 1.22
C ARG A 86 -15.38 0.49 0.94
N ALA A 87 -15.90 -0.73 0.73
CA ALA A 87 -15.08 -1.88 0.35
C ALA A 87 -14.43 -1.67 -1.03
N GLU A 88 -15.18 -1.13 -2.00
CA GLU A 88 -14.66 -0.82 -3.33
C GLU A 88 -13.55 0.26 -3.28
N ILE A 89 -13.72 1.29 -2.44
CA ILE A 89 -12.68 2.31 -2.20
C ILE A 89 -11.43 1.66 -1.59
N ALA A 90 -11.60 0.80 -0.58
CA ALA A 90 -10.49 0.08 0.04
C ALA A 90 -9.76 -0.82 -0.97
N ASP A 91 -10.50 -1.55 -1.80
CA ASP A 91 -9.94 -2.39 -2.87
C ASP A 91 -9.17 -1.54 -3.90
N TYR A 92 -9.69 -0.38 -4.27
CA TYR A 92 -8.99 0.58 -5.13
C TYR A 92 -7.67 1.04 -4.50
N ILE A 93 -7.70 1.50 -3.25
CA ILE A 93 -6.52 1.97 -2.52
C ILE A 93 -5.45 0.87 -2.43
N MET A 94 -5.86 -0.37 -2.18
CA MET A 94 -4.97 -1.52 -2.06
C MET A 94 -4.60 -2.18 -3.40
N PHE A 95 -5.04 -1.61 -4.51
CA PHE A 95 -4.84 -2.18 -5.85
C PHE A 95 -5.36 -3.62 -5.98
N ARG A 96 -6.43 -3.96 -5.26
CA ARG A 96 -7.04 -5.29 -5.32
C ARG A 96 -7.90 -5.46 -6.58
N GLY A 97 -8.03 -6.70 -7.04
CA GLY A 97 -8.85 -7.03 -8.21
C GLY A 97 -8.31 -6.53 -9.55
N SER A 98 -7.15 -5.86 -9.56
CA SER A 98 -6.51 -5.38 -10.78
C SER A 98 -5.92 -6.55 -11.58
N ILE A 99 -6.36 -6.66 -12.83
CA ILE A 99 -5.94 -7.68 -13.78
C ILE A 99 -5.36 -7.01 -15.04
N PRO A 100 -4.58 -7.70 -15.87
CA PRO A 100 -3.98 -7.12 -17.08
C PRO A 100 -4.99 -6.41 -17.99
N GLU A 101 -6.19 -6.93 -18.10
CA GLU A 101 -7.26 -6.36 -18.92
C GLU A 101 -7.70 -4.97 -18.48
N THR A 102 -7.64 -4.68 -17.18
CA THR A 102 -7.91 -3.35 -16.60
C THR A 102 -6.98 -2.27 -17.17
N PHE A 103 -5.75 -2.68 -17.53
CA PHE A 103 -4.74 -1.82 -18.11
C PHE A 103 -4.59 -1.99 -19.63
N GLY A 104 -5.63 -2.46 -20.30
CA GLY A 104 -5.66 -2.59 -21.76
C GLY A 104 -4.86 -3.76 -22.32
N PHE A 105 -4.32 -4.64 -21.48
CA PHE A 105 -3.57 -5.80 -21.92
C PHE A 105 -4.49 -7.01 -22.13
N ARG A 106 -4.91 -7.24 -23.38
CA ARG A 106 -5.81 -8.33 -23.73
C ARG A 106 -5.03 -9.50 -24.35
N LYS A 107 -5.43 -10.72 -23.96
CA LYS A 107 -4.75 -11.96 -24.34
C LYS A 107 -4.66 -12.18 -25.86
N PHE A 108 -5.63 -11.70 -26.64
CA PHE A 108 -5.73 -11.97 -28.08
C PHE A 108 -5.74 -10.71 -28.96
N ASN A 109 -5.78 -9.51 -28.38
CA ASN A 109 -5.82 -8.29 -29.17
C ASN A 109 -5.20 -7.13 -28.38
N MET A 110 -3.88 -7.00 -28.50
CA MET A 110 -3.14 -5.94 -27.79
C MET A 110 -3.10 -4.66 -28.63
N ASN A 111 -3.76 -3.63 -28.14
CA ASN A 111 -3.58 -2.31 -28.67
C ASN A 111 -2.53 -1.56 -27.85
N LYS A 112 -1.38 -1.21 -28.47
CA LYS A 112 -0.29 -0.46 -27.84
C LYS A 112 -0.73 0.87 -27.23
N SER A 113 -1.79 1.48 -27.74
CA SER A 113 -2.34 2.73 -27.25
C SER A 113 -3.08 2.59 -25.93
N SER A 114 -3.54 1.38 -25.59
CA SER A 114 -4.30 1.10 -24.37
C SER A 114 -3.44 0.71 -23.17
N LEU A 115 -2.12 0.51 -23.37
CA LEU A 115 -1.21 0.17 -22.28
C LEU A 115 -0.85 1.40 -21.44
N PRO A 116 -0.52 1.23 -20.15
CA PRO A 116 -0.27 2.33 -19.23
C PRO A 116 0.72 3.36 -19.76
N LYS A 117 0.41 4.64 -19.55
CA LYS A 117 1.23 5.78 -19.93
C LYS A 117 1.58 6.60 -18.70
N PHE A 118 2.65 7.38 -18.77
CA PHE A 118 3.08 8.25 -17.67
C PHE A 118 2.07 9.37 -17.36
N GLU A 119 1.27 9.72 -18.35
CA GLU A 119 0.26 10.76 -18.30
C GLU A 119 -1.12 10.25 -17.80
N ASP A 120 -1.27 8.94 -17.63
CA ASP A 120 -2.51 8.37 -17.09
C ASP A 120 -2.67 8.74 -15.63
N ASP A 121 -3.90 9.00 -15.21
CA ASP A 121 -4.25 9.26 -13.82
C ASP A 121 -4.27 7.96 -13.00
N GLY A 122 -4.19 8.12 -11.69
CA GLY A 122 -4.33 7.04 -10.73
C GLY A 122 -3.33 5.90 -10.93
N TRP A 123 -3.83 4.67 -10.85
CA TRP A 123 -3.00 3.45 -10.95
C TRP A 123 -2.35 3.25 -12.31
N GLY A 124 -2.95 3.76 -13.39
CA GLY A 124 -2.37 3.69 -14.74
C GLY A 124 -1.01 4.36 -14.80
N GLY A 125 -0.93 5.61 -14.37
CA GLY A 125 0.33 6.37 -14.36
C GLY A 125 1.36 5.83 -13.36
N ARG A 126 0.91 5.35 -12.19
CA ARG A 126 1.80 4.70 -11.21
C ARG A 126 2.40 3.42 -11.75
N LEU A 127 1.56 2.59 -12.38
CA LEU A 127 2.02 1.36 -13.04
C LEU A 127 2.99 1.67 -14.18
N ALA A 128 2.74 2.69 -15.00
CA ALA A 128 3.65 3.11 -16.06
C ALA A 128 5.02 3.51 -15.52
N LYS A 129 5.07 4.27 -14.41
CA LYS A 129 6.31 4.64 -13.74
C LYS A 129 7.08 3.41 -13.24
N HIS A 130 6.37 2.46 -12.63
CA HIS A 130 6.98 1.21 -12.16
C HIS A 130 7.50 0.35 -13.33
N LEU A 131 6.69 0.15 -14.37
CA LEU A 131 7.05 -0.68 -15.52
C LEU A 131 8.22 -0.12 -16.31
N TYR A 132 8.17 1.17 -16.62
CA TYR A 132 9.09 1.79 -17.58
C TYR A 132 10.24 2.56 -16.93
N GLY A 133 10.09 2.94 -15.66
CA GLY A 133 11.04 3.79 -14.92
C GLY A 133 11.09 5.20 -15.47
N THR A 134 11.49 5.37 -16.73
CA THR A 134 11.57 6.66 -17.43
C THR A 134 10.85 6.63 -18.77
N LYS A 135 10.46 7.81 -19.27
CA LYS A 135 9.84 7.96 -20.61
C LYS A 135 10.73 7.43 -21.73
N SER A 136 12.05 7.59 -21.63
CA SER A 136 13.03 7.11 -22.61
C SER A 136 13.11 5.58 -22.67
N ASN A 137 12.90 4.88 -21.57
CA ASN A 137 12.94 3.42 -21.53
C ASN A 137 11.64 2.78 -22.04
N ARG A 138 10.54 3.55 -22.07
CA ARG A 138 9.22 3.00 -22.44
C ARG A 138 9.21 2.21 -23.75
N PRO A 139 9.78 2.68 -24.86
CA PRO A 139 9.72 1.94 -26.13
C PRO A 139 10.36 0.57 -26.05
N LYS A 140 11.51 0.45 -25.37
CA LYS A 140 12.25 -0.80 -25.21
C LYS A 140 11.47 -1.79 -24.34
N ILE A 141 11.02 -1.34 -23.16
CA ILE A 141 10.31 -2.19 -22.20
C ILE A 141 8.93 -2.57 -22.75
N LEU A 142 8.27 -1.65 -23.44
CA LEU A 142 7.00 -1.93 -24.11
C LEU A 142 7.16 -3.07 -25.14
N GLN A 143 8.22 -3.07 -25.92
CA GLN A 143 8.52 -4.13 -26.88
C GLN A 143 8.78 -5.46 -26.16
N GLU A 144 9.53 -5.44 -25.07
CA GLU A 144 9.78 -6.62 -24.21
C GLU A 144 8.47 -7.20 -23.67
N VAL A 145 7.62 -6.35 -23.07
CA VAL A 145 6.33 -6.75 -22.52
C VAL A 145 5.40 -7.30 -23.60
N LEU A 146 5.37 -6.70 -24.78
CA LEU A 146 4.56 -7.18 -25.91
C LEU A 146 5.07 -8.52 -26.43
N SER A 147 6.40 -8.74 -26.47
CA SER A 147 7.01 -10.00 -26.89
C SER A 147 6.81 -11.12 -25.86
N GLY A 148 6.88 -10.81 -24.57
CA GLY A 148 6.64 -11.74 -23.47
C GLY A 148 5.16 -12.07 -23.24
N GLY A 149 4.28 -11.31 -23.84
CA GLY A 149 2.84 -11.55 -23.84
C GLY A 149 2.16 -11.37 -22.47
N TYR A 150 0.98 -11.92 -22.37
CA TYR A 150 0.10 -11.80 -21.20
C TYR A 150 0.77 -12.23 -19.89
N THR A 151 1.48 -13.34 -19.91
CA THR A 151 2.13 -13.90 -18.72
C THR A 151 3.20 -12.98 -18.15
N LEU A 152 4.02 -12.36 -19.01
CA LEU A 152 5.02 -11.42 -18.55
C LEU A 152 4.38 -10.15 -17.96
N PHE A 153 3.34 -9.63 -18.60
CA PHE A 153 2.63 -8.47 -18.07
C PHE A 153 1.96 -8.78 -16.74
N GLN A 154 1.31 -9.93 -16.62
CA GLN A 154 0.72 -10.38 -15.36
C GLN A 154 1.75 -10.44 -14.24
N LYS A 155 2.92 -11.04 -14.48
CA LYS A 155 4.01 -11.07 -13.51
C LYS A 155 4.46 -9.66 -13.10
N ARG A 156 4.63 -8.76 -14.06
CA ARG A 156 4.98 -7.35 -13.76
C ARG A 156 3.90 -6.64 -12.94
N LEU A 157 2.63 -6.98 -13.15
CA LEU A 157 1.52 -6.45 -12.37
C LEU A 157 1.54 -6.98 -10.92
N GLU A 158 1.89 -8.23 -10.73
CA GLU A 158 2.09 -8.85 -9.42
C GLU A 158 3.29 -8.20 -8.68
N ASP A 159 4.44 -8.05 -9.35
CA ASP A 159 5.61 -7.34 -8.82
C ASP A 159 5.25 -5.90 -8.40
N PHE A 160 4.41 -5.22 -9.19
CA PHE A 160 3.94 -3.87 -8.84
C PHE A 160 3.05 -3.90 -7.61
N ARG A 161 2.08 -4.82 -7.52
CA ARG A 161 1.21 -4.99 -6.35
C ARG A 161 2.02 -5.19 -5.08
N ASP A 162 3.02 -6.05 -5.13
CA ASP A 162 3.90 -6.31 -3.99
C ASP A 162 4.70 -5.06 -3.59
N SER A 163 5.04 -4.19 -4.56
CA SER A 163 5.79 -2.94 -4.32
C SER A 163 4.95 -1.82 -3.72
N ILE A 164 3.62 -1.88 -3.83
CA ILE A 164 2.74 -0.83 -3.30
C ILE A 164 2.83 -0.77 -1.77
N GLY A 165 2.81 -1.93 -1.12
CA GLY A 165 3.03 -2.05 0.32
C GLY A 165 1.90 -1.54 1.22
N ILE A 166 0.85 -0.92 0.67
CA ILE A 166 -0.26 -0.38 1.48
C ILE A 166 -1.06 -1.52 2.07
N LYS A 167 -1.04 -1.63 3.39
CA LYS A 167 -1.84 -2.57 4.17
C LYS A 167 -2.85 -1.78 5.01
N ILE A 168 -4.12 -2.09 4.81
CA ILE A 168 -5.23 -1.56 5.61
C ILE A 168 -5.81 -2.75 6.37
N ASP A 169 -5.77 -2.69 7.69
CA ASP A 169 -6.37 -3.66 8.60
C ASP A 169 -7.83 -3.29 8.87
#